data_d7c7b7851e33730154a657d0c52bb5af
#
_entry.id   d7c7b7851e33730154a657d0c52bb5af
#
_cell.length_a   1.000
_cell.length_b   1.000
_cell.length_c   1.000
_cell.angle_alpha   90.00
_cell.angle_beta   90.00
_cell.angle_gamma   90.00
#
_symmetry.space_group_name_H-M   'P 1'
#
loop_
_entity.id
_entity.type
_entity.pdbx_description
1 polymer ?
#
loop_
_entity_poly.entity_id
_entity_poly.type
_entity_poly.pdbx_seq_one_letter_code
_entity_poly.pdbx_strand_id
1 'polypeptide(L)'
;KAHHLDAHYITRLFQLIIEDSVLTQQALLQQHLNKINPHSARVAFLGPKGSYSHLAARQYAARHFEQFIESGCAKFADIFNQVETGQADYAVVPIENTSSGGINDVYDLLQHTSLSIVGEMTITIDHCLLVSGTTDLETIETVYSHPQPFQQCSKFLSRYPHWKIEY
;
A
#
# COMPACT_ATOMS: atom_id res chain seq x y z
N LYS A 1 51.07 -13.70 11.32
CA LYS A 1 50.35 -12.61 12.00
C LYS A 1 48.87 -12.92 11.85
N ALA A 2 48.22 -13.34 12.94
CA ALA A 2 46.74 -13.53 12.93
C ALA A 2 46.08 -12.16 12.82
N HIS A 3 45.36 -11.94 11.74
CA HIS A 3 44.49 -10.76 11.60
C HIS A 3 43.27 -11.00 12.47
N HIS A 4 43.16 -10.27 13.58
CA HIS A 4 41.97 -10.25 14.40
C HIS A 4 40.88 -9.46 13.62
N LEU A 5 40.00 -10.19 12.96
CA LEU A 5 38.79 -9.61 12.41
C LEU A 5 37.82 -9.33 13.57
N ASP A 6 37.17 -8.14 13.54
CA ASP A 6 36.16 -7.76 14.53
C ASP A 6 34.98 -8.74 14.44
N ALA A 7 34.70 -9.45 15.52
CA ALA A 7 33.62 -10.42 15.60
C ALA A 7 32.25 -9.80 15.30
N HIS A 8 32.02 -8.56 15.73
CA HIS A 8 30.78 -7.84 15.47
C HIS A 8 30.61 -7.53 13.96
N TYR A 9 31.70 -7.11 13.30
CA TYR A 9 31.70 -6.87 11.87
C TYR A 9 31.40 -8.15 11.08
N ILE A 10 32.03 -9.24 11.46
CA ILE A 10 31.83 -10.56 10.83
C ILE A 10 30.39 -11.04 11.01
N THR A 11 29.83 -10.91 12.21
CA THR A 11 28.43 -11.28 12.50
C THR A 11 27.47 -10.48 11.62
N ARG A 12 27.62 -9.16 11.50
CA ARG A 12 26.79 -8.33 10.62
C ARG A 12 26.91 -8.73 9.15
N LEU A 13 28.11 -9.02 8.67
CA LEU A 13 28.31 -9.46 7.30
C LEU A 13 27.57 -10.77 7.00
N PHE A 14 27.68 -11.75 7.90
CA PHE A 14 26.98 -13.02 7.77
C PHE A 14 25.47 -12.85 7.87
N GLN A 15 24.97 -11.98 8.77
CA GLN A 15 23.54 -11.67 8.84
C GLN A 15 23.01 -11.10 7.53
N LEU A 16 23.68 -10.13 6.93
CA LEU A 16 23.29 -9.56 5.64
C LEU A 16 23.29 -10.62 4.52
N ILE A 17 24.30 -11.49 4.47
CA ILE A 17 24.36 -12.56 3.47
C ILE A 17 23.22 -13.56 3.67
N ILE A 18 22.91 -13.91 4.92
CA ILE A 18 21.82 -14.84 5.24
C ILE A 18 20.47 -14.21 4.89
N GLU A 19 20.23 -12.95 5.26
CA GLU A 19 19.00 -12.23 4.97
C GLU A 19 18.77 -12.14 3.45
N ASP A 20 19.77 -11.74 2.68
CA ASP A 20 19.69 -11.68 1.21
C ASP A 20 19.44 -13.07 0.58
N SER A 21 20.13 -14.08 1.09
CA SER A 21 19.95 -15.47 0.65
C SER A 21 18.53 -15.98 0.95
N VAL A 22 18.00 -15.70 2.13
CA VAL A 22 16.64 -16.08 2.52
C VAL A 22 15.61 -15.39 1.63
N LEU A 23 15.75 -14.08 1.38
CA LEU A 23 14.87 -13.33 0.48
C LEU A 23 14.89 -13.90 -0.94
N THR A 24 16.07 -14.19 -1.46
CA THR A 24 16.23 -14.80 -2.80
C THR A 24 15.58 -16.19 -2.87
N GLN A 25 15.78 -17.03 -1.86
CA GLN A 25 15.19 -18.36 -1.80
C GLN A 25 13.66 -18.30 -1.65
N GLN A 26 13.14 -17.39 -0.82
CA GLN A 26 11.70 -17.18 -0.68
C GLN A 26 11.07 -16.72 -1.99
N ALA A 27 11.70 -15.78 -2.71
CA ALA A 27 11.21 -15.33 -4.02
C ALA A 27 11.18 -16.48 -5.04
N LEU A 28 12.22 -17.33 -5.10
CA LEU A 28 12.27 -18.50 -5.97
C LEU A 28 11.22 -19.56 -5.60
N LEU A 29 11.05 -19.83 -4.31
CA LEU A 29 10.00 -20.75 -3.82
C LEU A 29 8.62 -20.21 -4.13
N GLN A 30 8.36 -18.91 -3.92
CA GLN A 30 7.10 -18.27 -4.24
C GLN A 30 6.78 -18.38 -5.74
N GLN A 31 7.75 -18.11 -6.62
CA GLN A 31 7.60 -18.30 -8.06
C GLN A 31 7.28 -19.76 -8.42
N HIS A 32 7.91 -20.70 -7.76
CA HIS A 32 7.72 -22.14 -8.05
C HIS A 32 6.39 -22.67 -7.52
N LEU A 33 6.00 -22.28 -6.29
CA LEU A 33 4.77 -22.73 -5.64
C LEU A 33 3.51 -22.11 -6.27
N ASN A 34 3.58 -20.84 -6.63
CA ASN A 34 2.41 -20.15 -7.19
C ASN A 34 2.14 -20.52 -8.65
N LYS A 35 3.05 -21.25 -9.35
CA LYS A 35 2.96 -21.49 -10.80
C LYS A 35 2.49 -20.24 -11.54
N ILE A 36 3.02 -19.10 -11.14
CA ILE A 36 2.57 -17.80 -11.65
C ILE A 36 2.82 -17.85 -13.15
N ASN A 37 1.74 -17.78 -13.93
CA ASN A 37 1.86 -17.40 -15.31
C ASN A 37 2.51 -16.01 -15.30
N PRO A 38 3.72 -15.83 -15.84
CA PRO A 38 4.45 -14.55 -15.76
C PRO A 38 3.68 -13.39 -16.41
N HIS A 39 2.60 -13.71 -17.12
CA HIS A 39 1.75 -12.78 -17.82
C HIS A 39 0.51 -12.34 -17.02
N SER A 40 0.17 -12.98 -15.92
CA SER A 40 -1.01 -12.62 -15.11
C SER A 40 -0.74 -12.69 -13.61
N ALA A 41 -1.29 -11.75 -12.84
CA ALA A 41 -1.18 -11.70 -11.38
C ALA A 41 -2.53 -11.37 -10.73
N ARG A 42 -2.78 -11.92 -9.53
CA ARG A 42 -3.89 -11.53 -8.67
C ARG A 42 -3.36 -10.57 -7.61
N VAL A 43 -3.91 -9.37 -7.56
CA VAL A 43 -3.43 -8.29 -6.69
C VAL A 43 -4.52 -7.88 -5.70
N ALA A 44 -4.26 -8.10 -4.41
CA ALA A 44 -5.14 -7.72 -3.31
C ALA A 44 -4.80 -6.28 -2.83
N PHE A 45 -5.82 -5.49 -2.49
CA PHE A 45 -5.66 -4.11 -2.01
C PHE A 45 -6.81 -3.71 -1.07
N LEU A 46 -6.62 -2.64 -0.30
CA LEU A 46 -7.63 -2.14 0.62
C LEU A 46 -8.71 -1.32 -0.10
N GLY A 47 -9.97 -1.58 0.25
CA GLY A 47 -11.13 -0.76 -0.12
C GLY A 47 -11.72 -1.11 -1.49
N PRO A 48 -12.71 -0.31 -1.92
CA PRO A 48 -13.39 -0.51 -3.19
C PRO A 48 -12.53 -0.07 -4.37
N LYS A 49 -13.01 -0.39 -5.57
CA LYS A 49 -12.46 0.17 -6.82
C LYS A 49 -12.55 1.70 -6.79
N GLY A 50 -11.48 2.36 -7.21
CA GLY A 50 -11.34 3.82 -7.15
C GLY A 50 -10.65 4.36 -5.90
N SER A 51 -10.41 3.53 -4.87
CA SER A 51 -9.59 3.93 -3.73
C SER A 51 -8.12 4.20 -4.12
N TYR A 52 -7.37 4.93 -3.31
CA TYR A 52 -5.93 5.16 -3.55
C TYR A 52 -5.13 3.85 -3.56
N SER A 53 -5.47 2.90 -2.70
CA SER A 53 -4.87 1.56 -2.73
C SER A 53 -5.16 0.82 -4.04
N HIS A 54 -6.37 0.96 -4.59
CA HIS A 54 -6.71 0.42 -5.91
C HIS A 54 -5.90 1.10 -7.02
N LEU A 55 -5.74 2.44 -7.00
CA LEU A 55 -4.92 3.15 -7.97
C LEU A 55 -3.45 2.70 -7.89
N ALA A 56 -2.92 2.53 -6.67
CA ALA A 56 -1.58 1.99 -6.45
C ALA A 56 -1.45 0.57 -7.03
N ALA A 57 -2.39 -0.32 -6.72
CA ALA A 57 -2.39 -1.69 -7.22
C ALA A 57 -2.40 -1.72 -8.76
N ARG A 58 -3.22 -0.90 -9.40
CA ARG A 58 -3.27 -0.80 -10.87
C ARG A 58 -1.98 -0.26 -11.47
N GLN A 59 -1.41 0.80 -10.89
CA GLN A 59 -0.16 1.37 -11.41
C GLN A 59 1.00 0.40 -11.27
N TYR A 60 1.09 -0.31 -10.15
CA TYR A 60 2.12 -1.32 -9.94
C TYR A 60 1.93 -2.49 -10.91
N ALA A 61 0.72 -3.05 -10.97
CA ALA A 61 0.42 -4.19 -11.81
C ALA A 61 0.65 -3.90 -13.30
N ALA A 62 0.23 -2.74 -13.79
CA ALA A 62 0.41 -2.35 -15.19
C ALA A 62 1.90 -2.21 -15.63
N ARG A 63 2.82 -2.04 -14.66
CA ARG A 63 4.27 -1.97 -14.94
C ARG A 63 4.94 -3.34 -14.96
N HIS A 64 4.35 -4.33 -14.29
CA HIS A 64 5.01 -5.60 -14.01
C HIS A 64 4.31 -6.81 -14.64
N PHE A 65 3.02 -6.69 -15.02
CA PHE A 65 2.22 -7.81 -15.53
C PHE A 65 1.45 -7.40 -16.79
N GLU A 66 1.29 -8.34 -17.71
CA GLU A 66 0.47 -8.13 -18.93
C GLU A 66 -1.03 -8.12 -18.60
N GLN A 67 -1.43 -8.96 -17.64
CA GLN A 67 -2.79 -9.06 -17.13
C GLN A 67 -2.78 -9.15 -15.63
N PHE A 68 -3.80 -8.60 -14.98
CA PHE A 68 -3.96 -8.75 -13.54
C PHE A 68 -5.44 -8.80 -13.15
N ILE A 69 -5.71 -9.49 -12.05
CA ILE A 69 -7.02 -9.63 -11.43
C ILE A 69 -7.00 -8.84 -10.13
N GLU A 70 -7.98 -7.95 -9.97
CA GLU A 70 -8.12 -7.05 -8.85
C GLU A 70 -8.96 -7.70 -7.74
N SER A 71 -8.45 -7.71 -6.51
CA SER A 71 -9.15 -8.19 -5.31
C SER A 71 -9.20 -7.11 -4.23
N GLY A 72 -10.34 -6.43 -4.09
CA GLY A 72 -10.58 -5.44 -3.04
C GLY A 72 -10.94 -6.09 -1.71
N CYS A 73 -10.26 -5.72 -0.63
CA CYS A 73 -10.47 -6.22 0.73
C CYS A 73 -11.00 -5.12 1.64
N ALA A 74 -11.79 -5.49 2.65
CA ALA A 74 -12.31 -4.55 3.63
C ALA A 74 -11.32 -4.21 4.75
N LYS A 75 -10.39 -5.12 5.05
CA LYS A 75 -9.42 -5.00 6.14
C LYS A 75 -8.02 -5.36 5.67
N PHE A 76 -7.00 -4.77 6.32
CA PHE A 76 -5.61 -5.11 6.04
C PHE A 76 -5.30 -6.59 6.28
N ALA A 77 -5.81 -7.18 7.36
CA ALA A 77 -5.61 -8.59 7.65
C ALA A 77 -6.10 -9.53 6.54
N ASP A 78 -7.20 -9.17 5.85
CA ASP A 78 -7.73 -9.96 4.75
C ASP A 78 -6.78 -9.96 3.55
N ILE A 79 -6.08 -8.83 3.31
CA ILE A 79 -5.09 -8.68 2.23
C ILE A 79 -3.92 -9.64 2.45
N PHE A 80 -3.33 -9.62 3.67
CA PHE A 80 -2.23 -10.50 4.03
C PHE A 80 -2.65 -11.97 3.93
N ASN A 81 -3.82 -12.31 4.47
CA ASN A 81 -4.36 -13.67 4.41
C ASN A 81 -4.57 -14.16 2.97
N GLN A 82 -5.04 -13.32 2.05
CA GLN A 82 -5.21 -13.71 0.64
C GLN A 82 -3.88 -14.10 -0.02
N VAL A 83 -2.79 -13.42 0.31
CA VAL A 83 -1.47 -13.77 -0.24
C VAL A 83 -0.90 -15.00 0.46
N GLU A 84 -0.99 -15.09 1.78
CA GLU A 84 -0.51 -16.24 2.56
C GLU A 84 -1.21 -17.55 2.18
N THR A 85 -2.50 -17.49 1.85
CA THR A 85 -3.29 -18.65 1.41
C THR A 85 -3.24 -18.92 -0.10
N GLY A 86 -2.50 -18.09 -0.85
CA GLY A 86 -2.39 -18.22 -2.31
C GLY A 86 -3.64 -17.83 -3.09
N GLN A 87 -4.58 -17.09 -2.49
CA GLN A 87 -5.74 -16.53 -3.17
C GLN A 87 -5.37 -15.31 -4.00
N ALA A 88 -4.36 -14.54 -3.57
CA ALA A 88 -3.70 -13.49 -4.33
C ALA A 88 -2.20 -13.78 -4.44
N ASP A 89 -1.56 -13.22 -5.47
CA ASP A 89 -0.12 -13.37 -5.71
C ASP A 89 0.67 -12.20 -5.12
N TYR A 90 0.03 -11.03 -5.05
CA TYR A 90 0.59 -9.81 -4.52
C TYR A 90 -0.42 -9.06 -3.65
N ALA A 91 0.09 -8.32 -2.67
CA ALA A 91 -0.66 -7.38 -1.86
C ALA A 91 -0.13 -5.96 -2.08
N VAL A 92 -1.02 -4.97 -2.16
CA VAL A 92 -0.67 -3.56 -2.13
C VAL A 92 -1.29 -2.93 -0.89
N VAL A 93 -0.42 -2.51 0.03
CA VAL A 93 -0.83 -1.91 1.30
C VAL A 93 -0.18 -0.53 1.47
N PRO A 94 -0.89 0.46 2.01
CA PRO A 94 -0.30 1.74 2.33
C PRO A 94 0.54 1.61 3.60
N ILE A 95 1.78 2.11 3.56
CA ILE A 95 2.68 2.10 4.72
C ILE A 95 2.68 3.46 5.42
N GLU A 96 2.63 4.53 4.64
CA GLU A 96 2.73 5.89 5.15
C GLU A 96 1.88 6.86 4.33
N ASN A 97 1.38 7.87 5.02
CA ASN A 97 0.77 9.04 4.41
C ASN A 97 1.50 10.28 4.94
N THR A 98 1.97 11.15 4.05
CA THR A 98 2.77 12.34 4.38
C THR A 98 2.05 13.32 5.34
N SER A 99 0.72 13.28 5.41
CA SER A 99 -0.08 14.14 6.29
C SER A 99 -0.39 13.52 7.64
N SER A 100 -0.54 12.19 7.72
CA SER A 100 -0.96 11.45 8.93
C SER A 100 0.08 10.48 9.48
N GLY A 101 1.22 10.33 8.79
CA GLY A 101 2.31 9.45 9.21
C GLY A 101 2.10 7.99 8.87
N GLY A 102 2.80 7.11 9.58
CA GLY A 102 2.77 5.67 9.37
C GLY A 102 1.44 5.01 9.73
N ILE A 103 1.12 3.93 9.04
CA ILE A 103 -0.11 3.16 9.25
C ILE A 103 0.22 1.96 10.16
N ASN A 104 0.04 2.14 11.47
CA ASN A 104 0.43 1.18 12.50
C ASN A 104 -0.16 -0.22 12.26
N ASP A 105 -1.41 -0.32 11.86
CA ASP A 105 -2.07 -1.60 11.58
C ASP A 105 -1.30 -2.43 10.53
N VAL A 106 -0.71 -1.77 9.53
CA VAL A 106 0.09 -2.43 8.49
C VAL A 106 1.46 -2.83 9.03
N TYR A 107 2.10 -1.98 9.84
CA TYR A 107 3.37 -2.33 10.49
C TYR A 107 3.21 -3.54 11.42
N ASP A 108 2.14 -3.60 12.20
CA ASP A 108 1.86 -4.72 13.10
C ASP A 108 1.68 -6.03 12.31
N LEU A 109 0.97 -6.00 11.18
CA LEU A 109 0.81 -7.17 10.32
C LEU A 109 2.14 -7.59 9.67
N LEU A 110 2.97 -6.63 9.24
CA LEU A 110 4.28 -6.91 8.65
C LEU A 110 5.24 -7.60 9.64
N GLN A 111 5.11 -7.35 10.95
CA GLN A 111 5.93 -8.02 11.96
C GLN A 111 5.60 -9.51 12.13
N HIS A 112 4.38 -9.93 11.78
CA HIS A 112 3.88 -11.28 12.06
C HIS A 112 3.64 -12.12 10.80
N THR A 113 3.89 -11.58 9.61
CA THR A 113 3.72 -12.29 8.33
C THR A 113 5.00 -12.98 7.88
N SER A 114 4.85 -14.03 7.08
CA SER A 114 5.95 -14.67 6.33
C SER A 114 6.18 -14.02 4.96
N LEU A 115 5.38 -13.02 4.58
CA LEU A 115 5.46 -12.35 3.29
C LEU A 115 6.66 -11.40 3.23
N SER A 116 7.16 -11.14 2.03
CA SER A 116 8.27 -10.23 1.77
C SER A 116 7.82 -9.00 0.98
N ILE A 117 8.38 -7.84 1.30
CA ILE A 117 8.19 -6.62 0.52
C ILE A 117 9.02 -6.74 -0.76
N VAL A 118 8.36 -6.68 -1.91
CA VAL A 118 8.98 -6.85 -3.24
C VAL A 118 9.04 -5.58 -4.06
N GLY A 119 8.48 -4.49 -3.56
CA GLY A 119 8.51 -3.19 -4.23
C GLY A 119 7.80 -2.12 -3.44
N GLU A 120 8.00 -0.89 -3.88
CA GLU A 120 7.35 0.30 -3.32
C GLU A 120 6.84 1.22 -4.43
N MET A 121 5.89 2.06 -4.11
CA MET A 121 5.46 3.16 -4.97
C MET A 121 4.83 4.28 -4.17
N THR A 122 4.89 5.48 -4.72
CA THR A 122 4.21 6.66 -4.18
C THR A 122 3.04 7.04 -5.07
N ILE A 123 1.88 7.27 -4.46
CA ILE A 123 0.69 7.80 -5.12
C ILE A 123 0.44 9.21 -4.62
N THR A 124 0.30 10.14 -5.56
CA THR A 124 -0.11 11.51 -5.24
C THR A 124 -1.58 11.51 -4.85
N ILE A 125 -1.89 12.14 -3.71
CA ILE A 125 -3.26 12.28 -3.21
C ILE A 125 -3.74 13.69 -3.55
N ASP A 126 -4.55 13.79 -4.60
CA ASP A 126 -5.20 15.04 -5.02
C ASP A 126 -6.69 14.93 -4.75
N HIS A 127 -7.15 15.57 -3.67
CA HIS A 127 -8.57 15.59 -3.35
C HIS A 127 -9.32 16.52 -4.29
N CYS A 128 -10.48 16.05 -4.78
CA CYS A 128 -11.34 16.79 -5.66
C CYS A 128 -12.70 17.07 -4.99
N LEU A 129 -13.21 18.28 -5.17
CA LEU A 129 -14.59 18.60 -4.80
C LEU A 129 -15.50 18.21 -5.96
N LEU A 130 -16.47 17.34 -5.70
CA LEU A 130 -17.42 16.85 -6.69
C LEU A 130 -18.78 17.53 -6.48
N VAL A 131 -19.38 18.00 -7.56
CA VAL A 131 -20.71 18.63 -7.58
C VAL A 131 -21.56 18.06 -8.70
N SER A 132 -22.88 18.08 -8.54
CA SER A 132 -23.83 17.65 -9.56
C SER A 132 -24.12 18.79 -10.55
N GLY A 133 -23.33 18.91 -11.60
CA GLY A 133 -23.48 19.96 -12.62
C GLY A 133 -22.60 21.18 -12.38
N THR A 134 -22.88 22.28 -13.06
CA THR A 134 -22.14 23.53 -12.91
C THR A 134 -22.57 24.22 -11.62
N THR A 135 -21.67 24.37 -10.68
CA THR A 135 -21.94 24.96 -9.34
C THR A 135 -20.87 25.98 -9.03
N ASP A 136 -21.25 27.14 -8.53
CA ASP A 136 -20.34 28.12 -7.97
C ASP A 136 -19.94 27.67 -6.55
N LEU A 137 -18.67 27.75 -6.22
CA LEU A 137 -18.15 27.38 -4.90
C LEU A 137 -18.81 28.19 -3.78
N GLU A 138 -19.16 29.46 -4.03
CA GLU A 138 -19.82 30.33 -3.05
C GLU A 138 -21.25 29.91 -2.74
N THR A 139 -21.87 29.09 -3.59
CA THR A 139 -23.24 28.61 -3.39
C THR A 139 -23.31 27.26 -2.70
N ILE A 140 -22.17 26.63 -2.41
CA ILE A 140 -22.13 25.36 -1.69
C ILE A 140 -22.45 25.61 -0.21
N GLU A 141 -23.43 24.88 0.31
CA GLU A 141 -23.83 24.96 1.72
C GLU A 141 -23.22 23.82 2.55
N THR A 142 -23.14 22.62 1.99
CA THR A 142 -22.70 21.43 2.72
C THR A 142 -21.75 20.60 1.88
N VAL A 143 -20.70 20.09 2.52
CA VAL A 143 -19.70 19.18 1.93
C VAL A 143 -19.66 17.89 2.74
N TYR A 144 -19.74 16.76 2.04
CA TYR A 144 -19.77 15.41 2.62
C TYR A 144 -18.45 14.69 2.32
N SER A 145 -17.81 14.11 3.32
CA SER A 145 -16.66 13.23 3.14
C SER A 145 -16.33 12.47 4.42
N HIS A 146 -15.41 11.50 4.30
CA HIS A 146 -14.75 10.91 5.46
C HIS A 146 -13.90 11.97 6.21
N PRO A 147 -13.73 11.88 7.55
CA PRO A 147 -12.94 12.85 8.33
C PRO A 147 -11.54 13.14 7.81
N GLN A 148 -10.84 12.14 7.29
CA GLN A 148 -9.45 12.26 6.84
C GLN A 148 -9.24 13.32 5.74
N PRO A 149 -9.98 13.33 4.61
CA PRO A 149 -9.87 14.39 3.61
C PRO A 149 -10.14 15.79 4.16
N PHE A 150 -11.07 15.96 5.11
CA PHE A 150 -11.31 17.26 5.73
C PHE A 150 -10.10 17.77 6.51
N GLN A 151 -9.41 16.91 7.26
CA GLN A 151 -8.18 17.28 7.97
C GLN A 151 -7.07 17.66 6.97
N GLN A 152 -6.89 16.88 5.92
CA GLN A 152 -5.88 17.12 4.90
C GLN A 152 -6.15 18.39 4.08
N CYS A 153 -7.41 18.74 3.87
CA CYS A 153 -7.85 19.92 3.13
C CYS A 153 -8.19 21.13 4.01
N SER A 154 -7.89 21.11 5.31
CA SER A 154 -8.29 22.15 6.27
C SER A 154 -7.92 23.57 5.84
N LYS A 155 -6.75 23.77 5.25
CA LYS A 155 -6.30 25.07 4.73
C LYS A 155 -7.15 25.55 3.54
N PHE A 156 -7.65 24.66 2.71
CA PHE A 156 -8.57 25.01 1.62
C PHE A 156 -9.95 25.33 2.18
N LEU A 157 -10.47 24.47 3.04
CA LEU A 157 -11.80 24.61 3.63
C LEU A 157 -11.94 25.88 4.50
N SER A 158 -10.87 26.34 5.13
CA SER A 158 -10.88 27.60 5.91
C SER A 158 -11.21 28.85 5.08
N ARG A 159 -11.14 28.78 3.75
CA ARG A 159 -11.57 29.87 2.85
C ARG A 159 -13.10 29.95 2.69
N TYR A 160 -13.81 28.89 3.06
CA TYR A 160 -15.26 28.77 2.94
C TYR A 160 -15.88 28.46 4.31
N PRO A 161 -15.82 29.37 5.28
CA PRO A 161 -16.27 29.14 6.66
C PRO A 161 -17.79 28.94 6.77
N HIS A 162 -18.55 29.24 5.72
CA HIS A 162 -19.99 29.04 5.66
C HIS A 162 -20.37 27.59 5.27
N TRP A 163 -19.42 26.79 4.77
CA TRP A 163 -19.70 25.39 4.42
C TRP A 163 -19.93 24.55 5.68
N LYS A 164 -21.02 23.84 5.70
CA LYS A 164 -21.30 22.81 6.71
C LYS A 164 -20.56 21.52 6.33
N ILE A 165 -19.83 20.94 7.28
CA ILE A 165 -19.11 19.69 7.10
C ILE A 165 -19.94 18.56 7.68
N GLU A 166 -20.21 17.52 6.88
CA GLU A 166 -20.93 16.29 7.29
C GLU A 166 -20.13 15.04 6.89
N TYR A 167 -20.25 13.97 7.71
CA TYR A 167 -19.50 12.72 7.61
C TYR A 167 -20.38 11.56 7.17
#